data_8a29be7de466aec7affef63dc8026b00
#
_entry.id   8a29be7de466aec7affef63dc8026b00
#
_cell.length_a   1.000
_cell.length_b   1.000
_cell.length_c   1.000
_cell.angle_alpha   90.00
_cell.angle_beta   90.00
_cell.angle_gamma   90.00
#
_symmetry.space_group_name_H-M   'P 1'
#
loop_
_entity.id
_entity.type
_entity.pdbx_description
1 polymer ?
#
loop_
_entity_poly.entity_id
_entity_poly.type
_entity_poly.pdbx_seq_one_letter_code
_entity_poly.pdbx_strand_id
1 'polypeptide(L)'
;GISEAVRAPNITELFGPQVGTTFRPDDPCDVAQINAIAAENPGLAANYQGTCVTALQEIGVDPFENGNYAFSDPLSASFGGLAGGNANLTEETAETITYGFVYQPTFLTGFSLTADYWDIQIDDAIESVTAQNIVDGCHQGATLNPLFCNSFTRNTDSNSAQFGGFNFLQTSDINFAQLQSDGYDISANYTFDLSDHNFEVSVTGTKVNSIDFFTNPSDFTEVNPELTEINRPEIAGNIALGWNWGGLSVGWQSQYLGEMLESGLEVETANTLYGRVVLKGDTWIHDLNATYLWSDQLTVFGGINNLTQEVPFITTNAFPASPRGRMLFLGANYTL
;
A
#
# COMPACT_ATOMS: atom_id res chain seq x y z
N GLY A 1 -21.66 13.05 2.87
CA GLY A 1 -20.72 14.13 2.53
C GLY A 1 -20.00 13.86 1.24
N ILE A 2 -19.55 14.94 0.59
CA ILE A 2 -18.60 14.89 -0.51
C ILE A 2 -17.51 15.89 -0.12
N SER A 3 -16.26 15.51 -0.22
CA SER A 3 -15.13 16.38 0.04
C SER A 3 -14.03 16.19 -0.99
N GLU A 4 -13.39 17.29 -1.34
CA GLU A 4 -12.18 17.29 -2.16
C GLU A 4 -11.00 17.68 -1.28
N ALA A 5 -9.87 17.06 -1.49
CA ALA A 5 -8.63 17.37 -0.81
C ALA A 5 -7.48 17.38 -1.81
N VAL A 6 -6.43 18.10 -1.46
CA VAL A 6 -5.20 18.16 -2.25
C VAL A 6 -3.99 17.88 -1.33
N ARG A 7 -3.01 17.14 -1.84
CA ARG A 7 -1.72 16.98 -1.19
C ARG A 7 -0.64 17.61 -2.06
N ALA A 8 0.03 18.64 -1.56
CA ALA A 8 1.22 19.17 -2.25
C ALA A 8 2.39 18.18 -2.09
N PRO A 9 3.26 18.06 -3.12
CA PRO A 9 4.49 17.30 -2.99
C PRO A 9 5.33 17.80 -1.82
N ASN A 10 5.99 16.89 -1.12
CA ASN A 10 6.88 17.26 -0.02
C ASN A 10 8.27 17.71 -0.53
N ILE A 11 9.07 18.29 0.37
CA ILE A 11 10.39 18.84 0.00
C ILE A 11 11.32 17.77 -0.57
N THR A 12 11.25 16.54 -0.08
CA THR A 12 12.12 15.45 -0.55
C THR A 12 11.69 14.96 -1.94
N GLU A 13 10.39 14.89 -2.19
CA GLU A 13 9.84 14.55 -3.50
C GLU A 13 10.25 15.60 -4.56
N LEU A 14 10.18 16.90 -4.20
CA LEU A 14 10.55 17.99 -5.14
C LEU A 14 12.05 18.18 -5.30
N PHE A 15 12.80 18.21 -4.19
CA PHE A 15 14.17 18.70 -4.14
C PHE A 15 15.15 17.69 -3.51
N GLY A 16 14.77 16.42 -3.40
CA GLY A 16 15.69 15.36 -2.98
C GLY A 16 16.98 15.41 -3.82
N PRO A 17 18.16 15.26 -3.19
CA PRO A 17 19.42 15.38 -3.92
C PRO A 17 19.51 14.33 -5.02
N GLN A 18 19.99 14.74 -6.20
CA GLN A 18 20.27 13.82 -7.29
C GLN A 18 21.50 12.98 -6.93
N VAL A 19 21.33 11.68 -6.82
CA VAL A 19 22.37 10.71 -6.45
C VAL A 19 22.71 9.84 -7.66
N GLY A 20 24.01 9.73 -7.96
CA GLY A 20 24.50 8.84 -9.01
C GLY A 20 24.22 7.37 -8.64
N THR A 21 23.65 6.64 -9.56
CA THR A 21 23.34 5.21 -9.41
C THR A 21 23.55 4.47 -10.73
N THR A 22 23.34 3.16 -10.74
CA THR A 22 23.44 2.34 -11.94
C THR A 22 22.15 1.56 -12.14
N PHE A 23 21.76 1.40 -13.41
CA PHE A 23 20.52 0.73 -13.81
C PHE A 23 20.82 -0.41 -14.79
N ARG A 24 19.94 -1.40 -14.81
CA ARG A 24 19.94 -2.50 -15.78
C ARG A 24 18.51 -3.02 -15.94
N PRO A 25 17.59 -2.20 -16.50
CA PRO A 25 16.28 -2.71 -16.90
C PRO A 25 16.43 -3.64 -18.10
N ASP A 26 15.52 -4.56 -18.28
CA ASP A 26 15.36 -5.29 -19.52
C ASP A 26 14.84 -4.33 -20.60
N ASP A 27 15.47 -4.36 -21.78
CA ASP A 27 15.05 -3.45 -22.85
C ASP A 27 13.74 -3.96 -23.47
N PRO A 28 12.62 -3.21 -23.32
CA PRO A 28 11.34 -3.62 -23.89
C PRO A 28 11.36 -3.75 -25.41
N CYS A 29 12.36 -3.11 -26.05
CA CYS A 29 12.57 -3.23 -27.49
C CYS A 29 13.36 -4.46 -27.91
N ASP A 30 13.94 -5.22 -26.97
CA ASP A 30 14.60 -6.48 -27.32
C ASP A 30 13.58 -7.47 -27.92
N VAL A 31 13.95 -8.12 -29.03
CA VAL A 31 13.08 -9.08 -29.72
C VAL A 31 12.63 -10.23 -28.84
N ALA A 32 13.45 -10.63 -27.84
CA ALA A 32 13.11 -11.68 -26.91
C ALA A 32 11.99 -11.22 -25.95
N GLN A 33 12.04 -9.95 -25.49
CA GLN A 33 10.99 -9.37 -24.64
C GLN A 33 9.68 -9.21 -25.42
N ILE A 34 9.71 -8.68 -26.64
CA ILE A 34 8.53 -8.57 -27.50
C ILE A 34 7.89 -9.94 -27.75
N ASN A 35 8.71 -10.98 -28.00
CA ASN A 35 8.20 -12.33 -28.21
C ASN A 35 7.60 -12.94 -26.95
N ALA A 36 8.17 -12.66 -25.76
CA ALA A 36 7.62 -13.11 -24.50
C ALA A 36 6.24 -12.46 -24.24
N ILE A 37 6.13 -11.14 -24.43
CA ILE A 37 4.86 -10.41 -24.32
C ILE A 37 3.84 -10.94 -25.35
N ALA A 38 4.25 -11.24 -26.58
CA ALA A 38 3.36 -11.72 -27.64
C ALA A 38 2.76 -13.09 -27.34
N ALA A 39 3.44 -13.91 -26.54
CA ALA A 39 2.91 -15.21 -26.11
C ALA A 39 1.69 -15.08 -25.17
N GLU A 40 1.62 -13.98 -24.41
CA GLU A 40 0.56 -13.72 -23.44
C GLU A 40 -0.45 -12.70 -23.97
N ASN A 41 0.03 -11.60 -24.56
CA ASN A 41 -0.79 -10.50 -25.07
C ASN A 41 -0.26 -9.99 -26.42
N PRO A 42 -0.74 -10.55 -27.56
CA PRO A 42 -0.30 -10.14 -28.89
C PRO A 42 -0.60 -8.66 -29.23
N GLY A 43 -1.66 -8.09 -28.65
CA GLY A 43 -2.03 -6.69 -28.85
C GLY A 43 -1.02 -5.74 -28.20
N LEU A 44 -0.63 -6.02 -26.99
CA LEU A 44 0.39 -5.28 -26.25
C LEU A 44 1.76 -5.39 -26.94
N ALA A 45 2.16 -6.58 -27.37
CA ALA A 45 3.40 -6.78 -28.12
C ALA A 45 3.45 -5.96 -29.41
N ALA A 46 2.32 -5.78 -30.10
CA ALA A 46 2.25 -4.94 -31.28
C ALA A 46 2.46 -3.46 -30.96
N ASN A 47 1.98 -2.97 -29.81
CA ASN A 47 2.25 -1.62 -29.33
C ASN A 47 3.76 -1.45 -29.06
N TYR A 48 4.36 -2.35 -28.26
CA TYR A 48 5.80 -2.31 -27.98
C TYR A 48 6.63 -2.29 -29.28
N GLN A 49 6.36 -3.19 -30.20
CA GLN A 49 7.07 -3.24 -31.48
C GLN A 49 6.93 -1.94 -32.27
N GLY A 50 5.70 -1.38 -32.35
CA GLY A 50 5.44 -0.16 -33.11
C GLY A 50 6.17 1.06 -32.53
N THR A 51 6.11 1.25 -31.22
CA THR A 51 6.78 2.36 -30.51
C THR A 51 8.31 2.19 -30.51
N CYS A 52 8.82 0.95 -30.36
CA CYS A 52 10.24 0.65 -30.46
C CYS A 52 10.80 0.91 -31.86
N VAL A 53 10.09 0.55 -32.92
CA VAL A 53 10.48 0.90 -34.29
C VAL A 53 10.63 2.41 -34.43
N THR A 54 9.66 3.18 -33.93
CA THR A 54 9.71 4.65 -33.95
C THR A 54 10.93 5.18 -33.22
N ALA A 55 11.12 4.78 -31.95
CA ALA A 55 12.21 5.29 -31.11
C ALA A 55 13.61 4.91 -31.62
N LEU A 56 13.79 3.69 -32.13
CA LEU A 56 15.06 3.21 -32.64
C LEU A 56 15.43 3.87 -33.97
N GLN A 57 14.45 4.07 -34.87
CA GLN A 57 14.67 4.75 -36.14
C GLN A 57 15.00 6.25 -35.97
N GLU A 58 14.45 6.92 -34.97
CA GLU A 58 14.79 8.31 -34.63
C GLU A 58 16.26 8.50 -34.33
N ILE A 59 16.94 7.48 -33.76
CA ILE A 59 18.35 7.50 -33.43
C ILE A 59 19.23 6.81 -34.51
N GLY A 60 18.63 6.42 -35.64
CA GLY A 60 19.32 5.83 -36.75
C GLY A 60 19.62 4.33 -36.64
N VAL A 61 18.97 3.63 -35.71
CA VAL A 61 19.00 2.16 -35.58
C VAL A 61 17.92 1.55 -36.46
N ASP A 62 18.32 0.64 -37.37
CA ASP A 62 17.36 -0.19 -38.10
C ASP A 62 17.02 -1.42 -37.24
N PRO A 63 15.79 -1.56 -36.74
CA PRO A 63 15.43 -2.70 -35.89
C PRO A 63 15.09 -3.96 -36.72
N PHE A 64 15.26 -3.97 -38.04
CA PHE A 64 14.87 -5.08 -38.89
C PHE A 64 16.11 -5.79 -39.48
N GLU A 65 15.99 -7.11 -39.53
CA GLU A 65 16.89 -7.98 -40.28
C GLU A 65 16.08 -8.85 -41.26
N ASN A 66 16.42 -8.80 -42.54
CA ASN A 66 15.67 -9.53 -43.58
C ASN A 66 14.16 -9.27 -43.58
N GLY A 67 13.73 -8.08 -43.17
CA GLY A 67 12.31 -7.68 -43.07
C GLY A 67 11.60 -8.15 -41.81
N ASN A 68 12.27 -8.85 -40.89
CA ASN A 68 11.72 -9.24 -39.60
C ASN A 68 12.29 -8.36 -38.48
N TYR A 69 11.49 -8.06 -37.46
CA TYR A 69 11.97 -7.38 -36.27
C TYR A 69 13.02 -8.23 -35.56
N ALA A 70 14.19 -7.68 -35.29
CA ALA A 70 15.36 -8.41 -34.82
C ALA A 70 16.27 -7.59 -33.88
N PHE A 71 15.81 -6.42 -33.40
CA PHE A 71 16.63 -5.64 -32.47
C PHE A 71 16.91 -6.47 -31.21
N SER A 72 18.17 -6.47 -30.80
CA SER A 72 18.63 -7.06 -29.54
C SER A 72 19.40 -6.04 -28.74
N ASP A 73 19.14 -5.98 -27.43
CA ASP A 73 19.82 -5.05 -26.53
C ASP A 73 21.33 -5.27 -26.56
N PRO A 74 22.12 -4.26 -27.00
CA PRO A 74 23.56 -4.40 -27.07
C PRO A 74 24.27 -4.33 -25.72
N LEU A 75 23.54 -4.04 -24.63
CA LEU A 75 24.13 -3.89 -23.30
C LEU A 75 24.38 -5.25 -22.65
N SER A 76 25.58 -5.45 -22.12
CA SER A 76 25.95 -6.61 -21.31
C SER A 76 26.15 -6.27 -19.83
N ALA A 77 26.09 -4.99 -19.47
CA ALA A 77 26.32 -4.50 -18.10
C ALA A 77 25.41 -3.30 -17.78
N SER A 78 25.38 -2.94 -16.51
CA SER A 78 24.67 -1.75 -16.03
C SER A 78 25.26 -0.47 -16.61
N PHE A 79 24.44 0.53 -16.79
CA PHE A 79 24.81 1.88 -17.19
C PHE A 79 24.50 2.90 -16.09
N GLY A 80 25.09 4.08 -16.16
CA GLY A 80 24.95 5.13 -15.15
C GLY A 80 23.68 5.94 -15.31
N GLY A 81 23.19 6.46 -14.18
CA GLY A 81 22.06 7.39 -14.15
C GLY A 81 21.93 8.11 -12.82
N LEU A 82 20.80 8.74 -12.60
CA LEU A 82 20.49 9.53 -11.42
C LEU A 82 19.19 9.04 -10.77
N ALA A 83 19.13 9.15 -9.46
CA ALA A 83 17.89 9.02 -8.69
C ALA A 83 17.75 10.24 -7.78
N GLY A 84 16.55 10.81 -7.66
CA GLY A 84 16.36 11.99 -6.80
C GLY A 84 15.01 12.64 -7.00
N GLY A 85 14.81 13.81 -6.38
CA GLY A 85 13.56 14.56 -6.45
C GLY A 85 13.22 15.08 -7.86
N ASN A 86 11.95 15.44 -8.03
CA ASN A 86 11.40 15.95 -9.27
C ASN A 86 10.69 17.31 -9.02
N ALA A 87 11.32 18.39 -9.46
CA ALA A 87 10.77 19.74 -9.30
C ALA A 87 9.51 20.02 -10.16
N ASN A 88 9.14 19.09 -11.04
CA ASN A 88 7.97 19.23 -11.92
C ASN A 88 6.72 18.52 -11.36
N LEU A 89 6.78 17.99 -10.13
CA LEU A 89 5.61 17.39 -9.49
C LEU A 89 4.50 18.42 -9.27
N THR A 90 3.28 17.96 -9.49
CA THR A 90 2.05 18.68 -9.17
C THR A 90 1.39 18.11 -7.92
N GLU A 91 0.33 18.74 -7.46
CA GLU A 91 -0.49 18.22 -6.36
C GLU A 91 -1.22 16.94 -6.75
N GLU A 92 -1.37 16.04 -5.78
CA GLU A 92 -2.36 14.96 -5.85
C GLU A 92 -3.74 15.51 -5.49
N THR A 93 -4.77 14.98 -6.10
CA THR A 93 -6.16 15.35 -5.82
C THR A 93 -6.93 14.15 -5.30
N ALA A 94 -7.72 14.33 -4.26
CA ALA A 94 -8.56 13.28 -3.71
C ALA A 94 -10.02 13.71 -3.69
N GLU A 95 -10.91 12.82 -4.12
CA GLU A 95 -12.35 12.93 -3.90
C GLU A 95 -12.78 11.86 -2.90
N THR A 96 -13.57 12.26 -1.90
CA THR A 96 -14.11 11.36 -0.90
C THR A 96 -15.61 11.51 -0.81
N ILE A 97 -16.32 10.39 -0.92
CA ILE A 97 -17.78 10.31 -0.72
C ILE A 97 -18.02 9.54 0.58
N THR A 98 -18.82 10.12 1.48
CA THR A 98 -19.20 9.45 2.73
C THR A 98 -20.71 9.57 2.95
N TYR A 99 -21.34 8.50 3.42
CA TYR A 99 -22.70 8.52 3.91
C TYR A 99 -22.89 7.50 5.03
N GLY A 100 -23.66 7.91 6.03
CA GLY A 100 -23.88 7.05 7.19
C GLY A 100 -25.03 7.54 8.03
N PHE A 101 -25.21 6.88 9.16
CA PHE A 101 -26.25 7.22 10.13
C PHE A 101 -25.76 7.02 11.56
N VAL A 102 -26.36 7.77 12.45
CA VAL A 102 -26.23 7.60 13.90
C VAL A 102 -27.58 7.19 14.46
N TYR A 103 -27.61 6.11 15.26
CA TYR A 103 -28.80 5.60 15.86
C TYR A 103 -28.68 5.57 17.39
N GLN A 104 -29.54 6.34 18.07
CA GLN A 104 -29.61 6.45 19.53
C GLN A 104 -31.06 6.26 19.98
N PRO A 105 -31.52 5.01 20.21
CA PRO A 105 -32.89 4.74 20.55
C PRO A 105 -33.22 5.21 21.96
N THR A 106 -34.37 5.84 22.14
CA THR A 106 -34.83 6.33 23.46
C THR A 106 -35.19 5.23 24.43
N PHE A 107 -35.53 4.04 23.94
CA PHE A 107 -35.85 2.87 24.75
C PHE A 107 -34.62 2.13 25.28
N LEU A 108 -33.42 2.42 24.79
CA LEU A 108 -32.16 1.84 25.22
C LEU A 108 -31.17 2.97 25.53
N THR A 109 -31.39 3.61 26.68
CA THR A 109 -30.58 4.72 27.15
C THR A 109 -29.11 4.30 27.30
N GLY A 110 -28.19 5.13 26.84
CA GLY A 110 -26.75 4.85 26.88
C GLY A 110 -26.22 4.06 25.68
N PHE A 111 -27.11 3.64 24.76
CA PHE A 111 -26.71 3.00 23.51
C PHE A 111 -26.55 4.01 22.38
N SER A 112 -25.48 3.87 21.61
CA SER A 112 -25.28 4.57 20.33
C SER A 112 -24.66 3.64 19.31
N LEU A 113 -25.11 3.73 18.07
CA LEU A 113 -24.57 3.04 16.90
C LEU A 113 -24.32 4.05 15.79
N THR A 114 -23.14 4.00 15.21
CA THR A 114 -22.79 4.73 13.99
C THR A 114 -22.37 3.72 12.93
N ALA A 115 -22.85 3.91 11.70
CA ALA A 115 -22.39 3.14 10.56
C ALA A 115 -22.22 4.08 9.37
N ASP A 116 -21.05 4.06 8.78
CA ASP A 116 -20.64 4.93 7.69
C ASP A 116 -20.08 4.10 6.55
N TYR A 117 -20.44 4.44 5.32
CA TYR A 117 -19.75 4.03 4.11
C TYR A 117 -18.83 5.16 3.66
N TRP A 118 -17.69 4.81 3.16
CA TRP A 118 -16.74 5.73 2.57
C TRP A 118 -16.19 5.17 1.25
N ASP A 119 -15.90 6.07 0.32
CA ASP A 119 -15.30 5.80 -0.98
C ASP A 119 -14.31 6.92 -1.24
N ILE A 120 -13.06 6.57 -1.52
CA ILE A 120 -11.93 7.49 -1.66
C ILE A 120 -11.24 7.18 -2.98
N GLN A 121 -11.10 8.19 -3.81
CA GLN A 121 -10.30 8.14 -5.03
C GLN A 121 -9.22 9.22 -4.96
N ILE A 122 -7.98 8.83 -5.25
CA ILE A 122 -6.84 9.75 -5.37
C ILE A 122 -6.34 9.67 -6.80
N ASP A 123 -6.31 10.80 -7.48
CA ASP A 123 -5.80 10.96 -8.83
C ASP A 123 -4.46 11.69 -8.79
N ASP A 124 -3.64 11.46 -9.82
CA ASP A 124 -2.29 12.03 -9.94
C ASP A 124 -1.40 11.73 -8.72
N ALA A 125 -1.56 10.56 -8.10
CA ALA A 125 -0.78 10.15 -6.96
C ALA A 125 0.71 10.14 -7.30
N ILE A 126 1.52 10.66 -6.37
CA ILE A 126 2.97 10.77 -6.51
C ILE A 126 3.58 9.44 -6.08
N GLU A 127 4.11 8.70 -7.05
CA GLU A 127 4.72 7.39 -6.82
C GLU A 127 6.12 7.32 -7.41
N SER A 128 6.97 6.54 -6.72
CA SER A 128 8.33 6.23 -7.19
C SER A 128 8.28 5.23 -8.33
N VAL A 129 8.94 5.54 -9.42
CA VAL A 129 8.97 4.68 -10.60
C VAL A 129 10.29 3.94 -10.70
N THR A 130 10.22 2.62 -10.85
CA THR A 130 11.43 1.80 -11.11
C THR A 130 11.97 2.07 -12.51
N ALA A 131 13.27 1.75 -12.73
CA ALA A 131 13.86 1.86 -14.07
C ALA A 131 13.11 1.00 -15.11
N GLN A 132 12.59 -0.18 -14.69
CA GLN A 132 11.81 -1.05 -15.57
C GLN A 132 10.48 -0.40 -15.95
N ASN A 133 9.73 0.10 -14.97
CA ASN A 133 8.45 0.76 -15.23
C ASN A 133 8.60 2.00 -16.14
N ILE A 134 9.73 2.72 -16.05
CA ILE A 134 10.01 3.86 -16.93
C ILE A 134 10.18 3.39 -18.38
N VAL A 135 11.00 2.38 -18.63
CA VAL A 135 11.22 1.93 -20.01
C VAL A 135 10.01 1.21 -20.60
N ASP A 136 9.27 0.46 -19.77
CA ASP A 136 8.02 -0.19 -20.19
C ASP A 136 6.93 0.87 -20.46
N GLY A 137 6.71 1.79 -19.53
CA GLY A 137 5.71 2.85 -19.64
C GLY A 137 5.94 3.78 -20.84
N CYS A 138 7.20 3.92 -21.31
CA CYS A 138 7.48 4.64 -22.55
C CYS A 138 6.90 3.94 -23.78
N HIS A 139 6.90 2.61 -23.82
CA HIS A 139 6.68 1.81 -25.03
C HIS A 139 5.35 1.05 -25.09
N GLN A 140 4.65 0.82 -23.95
CA GLN A 140 3.48 -0.07 -23.89
C GLN A 140 2.21 0.49 -24.57
N GLY A 141 2.12 1.81 -24.72
CA GLY A 141 0.98 2.47 -25.39
C GLY A 141 1.02 2.36 -26.91
N ALA A 142 -0.06 2.78 -27.58
CA ALA A 142 -0.13 2.87 -29.04
C ALA A 142 0.86 3.92 -29.61
N THR A 143 1.34 4.85 -28.77
CA THR A 143 2.34 5.86 -29.08
C THR A 143 3.30 5.98 -27.91
N LEU A 144 4.52 6.51 -28.17
CA LEU A 144 5.49 6.82 -27.14
C LEU A 144 4.89 7.75 -26.08
N ASN A 145 5.05 7.41 -24.78
CA ASN A 145 4.59 8.23 -23.68
C ASN A 145 5.69 9.19 -23.22
N PRO A 146 5.57 10.51 -23.47
CA PRO A 146 6.63 11.47 -23.13
C PRO A 146 6.91 11.56 -21.63
N LEU A 147 5.94 11.23 -20.77
CA LEU A 147 6.12 11.23 -19.31
C LEU A 147 7.30 10.32 -18.91
N PHE A 148 7.40 9.15 -19.52
CA PHE A 148 8.43 8.17 -19.25
C PHE A 148 9.62 8.27 -20.22
N CYS A 149 9.35 8.48 -21.52
CA CYS A 149 10.41 8.50 -22.54
C CYS A 149 11.45 9.60 -22.32
N ASN A 150 11.08 10.71 -21.69
CA ASN A 150 12.01 11.80 -21.37
C ASN A 150 12.98 11.48 -20.21
N SER A 151 12.76 10.38 -19.49
CA SER A 151 13.54 9.99 -18.32
C SER A 151 14.78 9.16 -18.67
N PHE A 152 14.97 8.77 -19.92
CA PHE A 152 16.15 8.01 -20.34
C PHE A 152 16.62 8.42 -21.74
N THR A 153 17.85 8.04 -22.06
CA THR A 153 18.43 8.22 -23.41
C THR A 153 19.10 6.95 -23.87
N ARG A 154 19.15 6.78 -25.20
CA ARG A 154 19.88 5.71 -25.88
C ARG A 154 21.16 6.22 -26.48
N ASN A 155 22.13 5.32 -26.66
CA ASN A 155 23.41 5.61 -27.32
C ASN A 155 23.17 5.83 -28.81
N THR A 156 23.52 7.01 -29.29
CA THR A 156 23.37 7.43 -30.70
C THR A 156 24.70 7.36 -31.53
N ASP A 157 25.79 6.93 -30.89
CA ASP A 157 27.06 6.77 -31.61
C ASP A 157 27.09 5.44 -32.40
N SER A 158 26.93 5.51 -33.70
CA SER A 158 26.93 4.36 -34.59
C SER A 158 28.28 3.59 -34.66
N ASN A 159 29.35 4.14 -34.11
CA ASN A 159 30.62 3.45 -33.97
C ASN A 159 30.77 2.72 -32.64
N SER A 160 29.84 2.92 -31.72
CA SER A 160 29.82 2.26 -30.42
C SER A 160 29.31 0.84 -30.55
N ALA A 161 29.95 -0.10 -29.85
CA ALA A 161 29.42 -1.45 -29.69
C ALA A 161 28.07 -1.48 -28.93
N GLN A 162 27.71 -0.39 -28.27
CA GLN A 162 26.47 -0.24 -27.50
C GLN A 162 25.44 0.67 -28.24
N PHE A 163 25.59 0.85 -29.55
CA PHE A 163 24.68 1.67 -30.36
C PHE A 163 23.24 1.17 -30.24
N GLY A 164 22.34 2.07 -29.90
CA GLY A 164 20.91 1.76 -29.65
C GLY A 164 20.59 1.34 -28.23
N GLY A 165 21.54 0.90 -27.41
CA GLY A 165 21.33 0.55 -26.01
C GLY A 165 21.13 1.78 -25.11
N PHE A 166 20.62 1.60 -23.92
CA PHE A 166 20.49 2.68 -22.94
C PHE A 166 21.86 3.21 -22.51
N ASN A 167 22.01 4.52 -22.32
CA ASN A 167 23.24 5.14 -21.84
C ASN A 167 23.04 6.05 -20.63
N PHE A 168 21.81 6.46 -20.34
CA PHE A 168 21.43 7.25 -19.17
C PHE A 168 19.96 6.99 -18.81
N LEU A 169 19.65 6.97 -17.51
CA LEU A 169 18.30 6.91 -17.00
C LEU A 169 18.21 7.70 -15.70
N GLN A 170 17.12 8.43 -15.53
CA GLN A 170 16.79 9.13 -14.30
C GLN A 170 15.51 8.56 -13.71
N THR A 171 15.58 8.10 -12.48
CA THR A 171 14.39 7.75 -11.68
C THR A 171 14.03 8.90 -10.75
N SER A 172 12.76 9.17 -10.63
CA SER A 172 12.19 10.15 -9.71
C SER A 172 10.74 9.80 -9.43
N ASP A 173 10.19 10.42 -8.41
CA ASP A 173 8.74 10.37 -8.21
C ASP A 173 8.03 11.15 -9.33
N ILE A 174 6.88 10.67 -9.78
CA ILE A 174 6.05 11.32 -10.80
C ILE A 174 4.57 11.17 -10.45
N ASN A 175 3.75 12.12 -10.93
CA ASN A 175 2.29 12.07 -10.83
C ASN A 175 1.75 11.19 -11.95
N PHE A 176 1.30 9.97 -11.64
CA PHE A 176 0.75 9.08 -12.68
C PHE A 176 -0.21 8.03 -12.15
N ALA A 177 -0.15 7.74 -10.84
CA ALA A 177 -0.93 6.68 -10.27
C ALA A 177 -2.33 7.15 -9.85
N GLN A 178 -3.27 6.21 -9.81
CA GLN A 178 -4.57 6.38 -9.20
C GLN A 178 -4.72 5.35 -8.09
N LEU A 179 -5.25 5.77 -6.93
CA LEU A 179 -5.55 4.89 -5.82
C LEU A 179 -7.05 4.98 -5.53
N GLN A 180 -7.69 3.81 -5.38
CA GLN A 180 -9.10 3.72 -4.99
C GLN A 180 -9.24 2.81 -3.79
N SER A 181 -10.10 3.20 -2.86
CA SER A 181 -10.46 2.36 -1.72
C SER A 181 -11.86 2.68 -1.24
N ASP A 182 -12.63 1.66 -0.92
CA ASP A 182 -13.96 1.80 -0.36
C ASP A 182 -14.21 0.84 0.80
N GLY A 183 -15.16 1.20 1.68
CA GLY A 183 -15.44 0.36 2.82
C GLY A 183 -16.53 0.90 3.75
N TYR A 184 -16.62 0.24 4.90
CA TYR A 184 -17.60 0.55 5.94
C TYR A 184 -16.92 0.67 7.29
N ASP A 185 -17.30 1.67 8.06
CA ASP A 185 -16.96 1.82 9.47
C ASP A 185 -18.21 1.63 10.35
N ILE A 186 -18.05 0.88 11.42
CA ILE A 186 -19.09 0.67 12.43
C ILE A 186 -18.53 1.01 13.80
N SER A 187 -19.30 1.77 14.59
CA SER A 187 -19.00 2.03 15.99
C SER A 187 -20.28 1.86 16.82
N ALA A 188 -20.21 1.03 17.84
CA ALA A 188 -21.30 0.84 18.78
C ALA A 188 -20.79 1.02 20.21
N ASN A 189 -21.48 1.83 21.01
CA ASN A 189 -21.18 2.06 22.41
C ASN A 189 -22.43 1.84 23.25
N TYR A 190 -22.25 1.19 24.39
CA TYR A 190 -23.34 0.99 25.34
C TYR A 190 -22.82 1.12 26.76
N THR A 191 -23.39 2.09 27.50
CA THR A 191 -23.09 2.29 28.91
C THR A 191 -24.39 2.08 29.70
N PHE A 192 -24.33 1.22 30.71
CA PHE A 192 -25.51 0.93 31.55
C PHE A 192 -25.12 0.61 33.00
N ASP A 193 -26.02 0.91 33.91
CA ASP A 193 -25.86 0.60 35.31
C ASP A 193 -26.76 -0.59 35.71
N LEU A 194 -26.21 -1.47 36.52
CA LEU A 194 -26.94 -2.55 37.16
C LEU A 194 -26.67 -2.48 38.67
N SER A 195 -27.61 -1.91 39.43
CA SER A 195 -27.40 -1.56 40.83
C SER A 195 -26.24 -0.56 40.96
N ASP A 196 -25.20 -0.92 41.70
CA ASP A 196 -23.97 -0.14 41.93
C ASP A 196 -22.82 -0.51 40.98
N HIS A 197 -23.10 -1.32 39.98
CA HIS A 197 -22.15 -1.68 38.94
C HIS A 197 -22.40 -0.86 37.67
N ASN A 198 -21.37 -0.25 37.14
CA ASN A 198 -21.39 0.42 35.84
C ASN A 198 -20.67 -0.45 34.79
N PHE A 199 -21.29 -0.64 33.65
CA PHE A 199 -20.76 -1.40 32.53
C PHE A 199 -20.64 -0.52 31.29
N GLU A 200 -19.53 -0.69 30.58
CA GLU A 200 -19.24 -0.03 29.33
C GLU A 200 -18.87 -1.08 28.28
N VAL A 201 -19.51 -1.00 27.14
CA VAL A 201 -19.20 -1.83 25.95
C VAL A 201 -18.93 -0.91 24.79
N SER A 202 -17.78 -1.08 24.15
CA SER A 202 -17.42 -0.36 22.93
C SER A 202 -16.98 -1.35 21.87
N VAL A 203 -17.51 -1.22 20.68
CA VAL A 203 -17.15 -2.03 19.52
C VAL A 203 -16.88 -1.06 18.37
N THR A 204 -15.71 -1.18 17.74
CA THR A 204 -15.39 -0.48 16.51
C THR A 204 -14.91 -1.49 15.48
N GLY A 205 -15.26 -1.29 14.23
CA GLY A 205 -14.84 -2.17 13.16
C GLY A 205 -14.84 -1.46 11.82
N THR A 206 -13.90 -1.82 10.98
CA THR A 206 -13.79 -1.41 9.59
C THR A 206 -13.84 -2.65 8.72
N LYS A 207 -14.65 -2.61 7.68
CA LYS A 207 -14.60 -3.55 6.56
C LYS A 207 -14.20 -2.78 5.31
N VAL A 208 -13.08 -3.17 4.73
CA VAL A 208 -12.61 -2.66 3.44
C VAL A 208 -13.11 -3.60 2.34
N ASN A 209 -13.70 -3.06 1.29
CA ASN A 209 -14.17 -3.84 0.15
C ASN A 209 -13.10 -3.93 -0.94
N SER A 210 -12.38 -2.82 -1.18
CA SER A 210 -11.27 -2.79 -2.14
C SER A 210 -10.17 -1.82 -1.71
N ILE A 211 -8.94 -2.13 -2.12
CA ILE A 211 -7.79 -1.23 -2.16
C ILE A 211 -7.12 -1.52 -3.47
N ASP A 212 -7.25 -0.62 -4.43
CA ASP A 212 -6.84 -0.83 -5.80
C ASP A 212 -5.84 0.26 -6.22
N PHE A 213 -4.68 -0.15 -6.69
CA PHE A 213 -3.67 0.72 -7.24
C PHE A 213 -3.63 0.56 -8.75
N PHE A 214 -3.68 1.69 -9.45
CA PHE A 214 -3.57 1.77 -10.90
C PHE A 214 -2.23 2.42 -11.21
N THR A 215 -1.25 1.61 -11.54
CA THR A 215 0.13 2.04 -11.74
C THR A 215 0.53 2.13 -13.20
N ASN A 216 -0.40 1.79 -14.11
CA ASN A 216 -0.20 1.91 -15.54
C ASN A 216 -1.00 3.09 -16.11
N PRO A 217 -0.39 4.27 -16.38
CA PRO A 217 -1.10 5.42 -16.92
C PRO A 217 -1.59 5.23 -18.37
N SER A 218 -1.16 4.17 -19.05
CA SER A 218 -1.61 3.84 -20.41
C SER A 218 -2.78 2.86 -20.43
N ASP A 219 -3.02 2.18 -19.32
CA ASP A 219 -4.12 1.22 -19.15
C ASP A 219 -4.63 1.22 -17.71
N PHE A 220 -5.62 2.06 -17.42
CA PHE A 220 -6.31 2.10 -16.11
C PHE A 220 -7.19 0.86 -15.83
N THR A 221 -7.20 -0.12 -16.70
CA THR A 221 -7.85 -1.41 -16.43
C THR A 221 -6.91 -2.40 -15.77
N GLU A 222 -5.62 -2.13 -15.77
CA GLU A 222 -4.61 -2.91 -15.07
C GLU A 222 -4.58 -2.49 -13.59
N VAL A 223 -5.23 -3.30 -12.77
CA VAL A 223 -5.38 -3.09 -11.33
C VAL A 223 -4.36 -3.93 -10.58
N ASN A 224 -3.64 -3.32 -9.65
CA ASN A 224 -2.90 -4.03 -8.61
C ASN A 224 -3.73 -4.01 -7.32
N PRO A 225 -4.43 -5.09 -6.95
CA PRO A 225 -5.25 -5.16 -5.74
C PRO A 225 -4.35 -5.39 -4.52
N GLU A 226 -4.43 -4.49 -3.56
CA GLU A 226 -3.61 -4.50 -2.35
C GLU A 226 -4.34 -5.09 -1.11
N LEU A 227 -5.65 -5.38 -1.24
CA LEU A 227 -6.43 -5.93 -0.16
C LEU A 227 -5.93 -7.34 0.21
N THR A 228 -5.87 -7.64 1.49
CA THR A 228 -5.28 -8.85 2.10
C THR A 228 -3.75 -8.94 2.07
N GLU A 229 -3.06 -7.92 1.60
CA GLU A 229 -1.63 -7.82 1.82
C GLU A 229 -1.29 -7.50 3.29
N ILE A 230 -0.01 -7.55 3.64
CA ILE A 230 0.42 -7.27 5.01
C ILE A 230 -0.01 -5.86 5.44
N ASN A 231 -0.61 -5.73 6.62
CA ASN A 231 -1.23 -4.51 7.16
C ASN A 231 -2.54 -4.06 6.46
N ARG A 232 -3.10 -4.84 5.55
CA ARG A 232 -4.32 -4.49 4.80
C ARG A 232 -5.40 -5.57 4.90
N PRO A 233 -5.83 -5.95 6.14
CA PRO A 233 -6.89 -6.94 6.30
C PRO A 233 -8.23 -6.43 5.76
N GLU A 234 -9.06 -7.33 5.21
CA GLU A 234 -10.42 -6.99 4.80
C GLU A 234 -11.26 -6.48 5.99
N ILE A 235 -11.08 -7.09 7.18
CA ILE A 235 -11.81 -6.72 8.39
C ILE A 235 -10.82 -6.47 9.53
N ALA A 236 -10.97 -5.34 10.19
CA ALA A 236 -10.27 -5.01 11.42
C ALA A 236 -11.24 -4.44 12.45
N GLY A 237 -10.99 -4.65 13.74
CA GLY A 237 -11.87 -4.11 14.76
C GLY A 237 -11.34 -4.23 16.17
N ASN A 238 -12.03 -3.55 17.09
CA ASN A 238 -11.73 -3.59 18.50
C ASN A 238 -13.03 -3.77 19.30
N ILE A 239 -12.95 -4.55 20.36
CA ILE A 239 -13.99 -4.70 21.36
C ILE A 239 -13.38 -4.33 22.70
N ALA A 240 -14.02 -3.42 23.44
CA ALA A 240 -13.64 -3.06 24.79
C ALA A 240 -14.82 -3.27 25.74
N LEU A 241 -14.55 -3.91 26.87
CA LEU A 241 -15.51 -4.10 27.98
C LEU A 241 -14.94 -3.47 29.22
N GLY A 242 -15.68 -2.57 29.83
CA GLY A 242 -15.38 -1.92 31.10
C GLY A 242 -16.40 -2.35 32.18
N TRP A 243 -15.92 -2.61 33.38
CA TRP A 243 -16.72 -2.83 34.56
C TRP A 243 -16.17 -2.04 35.73
N ASN A 244 -17.03 -1.22 36.32
CA ASN A 244 -16.73 -0.40 37.48
C ASN A 244 -17.64 -0.74 38.65
N TRP A 245 -17.06 -0.96 39.84
CA TRP A 245 -17.77 -1.23 41.06
C TRP A 245 -17.03 -0.68 42.28
N GLY A 246 -17.63 0.30 42.95
CA GLY A 246 -16.95 0.98 44.06
C GLY A 246 -15.60 1.54 43.63
N GLY A 247 -14.53 1.10 44.30
CA GLY A 247 -13.17 1.49 43.97
C GLY A 247 -12.47 0.63 42.90
N LEU A 248 -13.13 -0.42 42.38
CA LEU A 248 -12.57 -1.34 41.41
C LEU A 248 -13.04 -1.01 39.97
N SER A 249 -12.07 -0.92 39.07
CA SER A 249 -12.31 -0.85 37.62
C SER A 249 -11.59 -2.02 36.95
N VAL A 250 -12.29 -2.75 36.09
CA VAL A 250 -11.70 -3.84 35.26
C VAL A 250 -12.00 -3.55 33.82
N GLY A 251 -10.97 -3.61 32.97
CA GLY A 251 -11.07 -3.44 31.53
C GLY A 251 -10.56 -4.67 30.79
N TRP A 252 -11.29 -5.11 29.79
CA TRP A 252 -10.84 -6.08 28.80
C TRP A 252 -10.95 -5.45 27.41
N GLN A 253 -9.90 -5.60 26.62
CA GLN A 253 -9.86 -5.15 25.23
C GLN A 253 -9.44 -6.30 24.34
N SER A 254 -10.04 -6.36 23.17
CA SER A 254 -9.69 -7.33 22.14
C SER A 254 -9.56 -6.63 20.79
N GLN A 255 -8.42 -6.83 20.14
CA GLN A 255 -8.19 -6.42 18.77
C GLN A 255 -8.39 -7.64 17.86
N TYR A 256 -9.14 -7.44 16.79
CA TYR A 256 -9.33 -8.39 15.70
C TYR A 256 -8.70 -7.88 14.42
N LEU A 257 -7.98 -8.74 13.73
CA LEU A 257 -7.47 -8.52 12.39
C LEU A 257 -7.78 -9.75 11.55
N GLY A 258 -8.46 -9.55 10.43
CA GLY A 258 -8.77 -10.58 9.45
C GLY A 258 -7.52 -11.16 8.81
N GLU A 259 -7.71 -12.20 8.03
CA GLU A 259 -6.63 -12.88 7.34
C GLU A 259 -5.88 -11.94 6.38
N MET A 260 -4.56 -12.12 6.29
CA MET A 260 -3.67 -11.37 5.42
C MET A 260 -2.39 -12.15 5.12
N LEU A 261 -1.63 -11.71 4.11
CA LEU A 261 -0.30 -12.26 3.84
C LEU A 261 0.65 -12.02 5.02
N GLU A 262 1.49 -13.02 5.32
CA GLU A 262 2.54 -12.91 6.33
C GLU A 262 3.79 -12.17 5.85
N SER A 263 3.92 -11.96 4.56
CA SER A 263 5.11 -11.39 3.91
C SER A 263 4.76 -10.11 3.16
N GLY A 264 5.78 -9.30 2.86
CA GLY A 264 5.65 -8.14 1.99
C GLY A 264 5.66 -8.52 0.49
N LEU A 265 5.15 -9.69 0.14
CA LEU A 265 4.95 -10.08 -1.26
C LEU A 265 3.57 -9.64 -1.70
N GLU A 266 3.47 -9.21 -2.94
CA GLU A 266 2.20 -9.03 -3.64
C GLU A 266 1.40 -10.34 -3.68
N VAL A 267 0.08 -10.25 -3.57
CA VAL A 267 -0.82 -11.41 -3.65
C VAL A 267 -0.60 -12.18 -4.97
N GLU A 268 -0.49 -11.48 -6.08
CA GLU A 268 -0.27 -12.07 -7.39
C GLU A 268 1.11 -12.74 -7.49
N THR A 269 2.15 -12.10 -6.97
CA THR A 269 3.50 -12.67 -6.91
C THR A 269 3.52 -13.92 -6.04
N ALA A 270 2.86 -13.92 -4.88
CA ALA A 270 2.74 -15.09 -4.02
C ALA A 270 2.04 -16.25 -4.73
N ASN A 271 0.97 -15.98 -5.47
CA ASN A 271 0.26 -16.99 -6.26
C ASN A 271 1.15 -17.58 -7.37
N THR A 272 1.90 -16.74 -8.08
CA THR A 272 2.81 -17.16 -9.15
C THR A 272 3.95 -18.02 -8.62
N LEU A 273 4.60 -17.61 -7.52
CA LEU A 273 5.76 -18.31 -6.96
C LEU A 273 5.40 -19.62 -6.25
N TYR A 274 4.26 -19.68 -5.58
CA TYR A 274 3.88 -20.80 -4.73
C TYR A 274 2.67 -21.58 -5.25
N GLY A 275 2.08 -21.19 -6.37
CA GLY A 275 0.89 -21.80 -6.97
C GLY A 275 -0.39 -21.60 -6.15
N ARG A 276 -0.33 -20.77 -5.10
CA ARG A 276 -1.47 -20.38 -4.25
C ARG A 276 -1.12 -19.19 -3.38
N VAL A 277 -2.13 -18.41 -3.05
CA VAL A 277 -2.04 -17.42 -1.97
C VAL A 277 -2.23 -18.14 -0.63
N VAL A 278 -1.30 -17.97 0.30
CA VAL A 278 -1.40 -18.51 1.66
C VAL A 278 -1.53 -17.32 2.61
N LEU A 279 -2.76 -17.10 3.06
CA LEU A 279 -3.05 -16.09 4.08
C LEU A 279 -2.86 -16.71 5.48
N LYS A 280 -2.30 -15.96 6.40
CA LYS A 280 -2.42 -16.27 7.81
C LYS A 280 -3.86 -15.96 8.23
N GLY A 281 -4.48 -16.89 8.93
CA GLY A 281 -5.84 -16.73 9.43
C GLY A 281 -5.96 -15.61 10.46
N ASP A 282 -7.18 -15.39 10.88
CA ASP A 282 -7.59 -14.34 11.83
C ASP A 282 -6.70 -14.25 13.06
N THR A 283 -6.38 -13.03 13.44
CA THR A 283 -5.58 -12.73 14.63
C THR A 283 -6.42 -12.03 15.69
N TRP A 284 -6.36 -12.54 16.93
CA TRP A 284 -7.01 -11.97 18.10
C TRP A 284 -5.97 -11.64 19.17
N ILE A 285 -5.90 -10.40 19.60
CA ILE A 285 -5.03 -9.96 20.68
C ILE A 285 -5.90 -9.45 21.81
N HIS A 286 -5.79 -10.07 22.98
CA HIS A 286 -6.59 -9.74 24.15
C HIS A 286 -5.73 -9.14 25.26
N ASP A 287 -6.19 -8.04 25.83
CA ASP A 287 -5.58 -7.37 26.96
C ASP A 287 -6.57 -7.30 28.11
N LEU A 288 -6.10 -7.50 29.34
CA LEU A 288 -6.88 -7.41 30.56
C LEU A 288 -6.15 -6.49 31.54
N ASN A 289 -6.89 -5.56 32.14
CA ASN A 289 -6.37 -4.67 33.18
C ASN A 289 -7.35 -4.51 34.33
N ALA A 290 -6.82 -4.17 35.48
CA ALA A 290 -7.61 -3.82 36.66
C ALA A 290 -6.93 -2.70 37.44
N THR A 291 -7.75 -1.80 37.97
CA THR A 291 -7.32 -0.69 38.85
C THR A 291 -8.19 -0.71 40.08
N TYR A 292 -7.55 -0.58 41.26
CA TYR A 292 -8.26 -0.53 42.54
C TYR A 292 -7.83 0.70 43.35
N LEU A 293 -8.80 1.53 43.69
CA LEU A 293 -8.62 2.66 44.59
C LEU A 293 -8.63 2.13 46.03
N TRP A 294 -7.44 1.88 46.59
CA TRP A 294 -7.31 1.35 47.95
C TRP A 294 -7.65 2.38 49.02
N SER A 295 -7.29 3.64 48.77
CA SER A 295 -7.63 4.81 49.60
C SER A 295 -7.58 6.07 48.72
N ASP A 296 -8.02 7.20 49.27
CA ASP A 296 -7.94 8.51 48.56
C ASP A 296 -6.52 8.87 48.07
N GLN A 297 -5.50 8.23 48.64
CA GLN A 297 -4.10 8.51 48.31
C GLN A 297 -3.43 7.36 47.55
N LEU A 298 -3.96 6.15 47.59
CA LEU A 298 -3.30 4.98 47.01
C LEU A 298 -4.19 4.27 45.99
N THR A 299 -3.71 4.21 44.76
CA THR A 299 -4.29 3.42 43.68
C THR A 299 -3.32 2.31 43.28
N VAL A 300 -3.80 1.08 43.20
CA VAL A 300 -3.03 -0.08 42.71
C VAL A 300 -3.61 -0.50 41.37
N PHE A 301 -2.75 -0.81 40.41
CA PHE A 301 -3.16 -1.25 39.09
C PHE A 301 -2.26 -2.35 38.55
N GLY A 302 -2.81 -3.18 37.68
CA GLY A 302 -2.06 -4.24 37.00
C GLY A 302 -2.82 -4.78 35.83
N GLY A 303 -2.14 -5.60 35.03
CA GLY A 303 -2.77 -6.20 33.88
C GLY A 303 -1.88 -7.20 33.15
N ILE A 304 -2.48 -7.73 32.08
CA ILE A 304 -1.87 -8.73 31.20
C ILE A 304 -2.11 -8.26 29.77
N ASN A 305 -1.06 -7.94 29.05
CA ASN A 305 -1.13 -7.69 27.63
C ASN A 305 -0.89 -9.00 26.87
N ASN A 306 -1.59 -9.17 25.75
CA ASN A 306 -1.55 -10.36 24.93
C ASN A 306 -1.85 -11.64 25.77
N LEU A 307 -3.02 -11.66 26.37
CA LEU A 307 -3.46 -12.72 27.32
C LEU A 307 -3.37 -14.13 26.73
N THR A 308 -3.69 -14.30 25.46
CA THR A 308 -3.68 -15.56 24.72
C THR A 308 -2.30 -15.93 24.18
N GLN A 309 -1.33 -15.03 24.30
CA GLN A 309 0.03 -15.19 23.77
C GLN A 309 0.03 -15.34 22.24
N GLU A 310 -0.75 -14.50 21.55
CA GLU A 310 -0.70 -14.42 20.09
C GLU A 310 0.72 -14.08 19.63
N VAL A 311 1.19 -14.77 18.58
CA VAL A 311 2.56 -14.63 18.07
C VAL A 311 2.56 -13.71 16.84
N PRO A 312 3.61 -12.90 16.66
CA PRO A 312 3.74 -12.09 15.43
C PRO A 312 3.98 -12.97 14.21
N PHE A 313 3.80 -12.40 13.03
CA PHE A 313 4.23 -13.00 11.77
C PHE A 313 5.75 -13.24 11.79
N ILE A 314 6.20 -14.29 11.13
CA ILE A 314 7.62 -14.60 10.99
C ILE A 314 8.20 -13.75 9.85
N THR A 315 8.21 -12.43 10.05
CA THR A 315 8.75 -11.44 9.11
C THR A 315 9.68 -10.47 9.83
N THR A 316 10.34 -9.60 9.07
CA THR A 316 11.22 -8.55 9.62
C THR A 316 10.45 -7.52 10.47
N ASN A 317 9.14 -7.40 10.25
CA ASN A 317 8.27 -6.46 10.94
C ASN A 317 7.32 -7.22 11.86
N ALA A 318 7.69 -7.47 13.12
CA ALA A 318 6.89 -8.17 14.10
C ALA A 318 5.42 -7.63 14.20
N PHE A 319 4.59 -8.01 13.28
CA PHE A 319 3.19 -7.60 13.11
C PHE A 319 2.28 -8.84 13.15
N PRO A 320 1.03 -8.76 13.63
CA PRO A 320 0.44 -7.65 14.35
C PRO A 320 0.74 -7.68 15.87
N ALA A 321 1.18 -8.82 16.40
CA ALA A 321 1.46 -8.98 17.81
C ALA A 321 2.90 -8.57 18.17
N SER A 322 3.09 -8.15 19.42
CA SER A 322 4.43 -7.85 19.91
C SER A 322 5.32 -9.11 19.97
N PRO A 323 6.59 -9.06 19.54
CA PRO A 323 7.53 -10.18 19.65
C PRO A 323 7.87 -10.51 21.11
N ARG A 324 7.53 -9.64 22.07
CA ARG A 324 7.67 -9.91 23.50
C ARG A 324 6.66 -10.93 24.03
N GLY A 325 5.60 -11.23 23.25
CA GLY A 325 4.52 -12.12 23.69
C GLY A 325 3.70 -11.52 24.84
N ARG A 326 3.21 -12.40 25.72
CA ARG A 326 2.44 -12.00 26.90
C ARG A 326 3.29 -11.21 27.89
N MET A 327 2.77 -10.07 28.34
CA MET A 327 3.39 -9.21 29.33
C MET A 327 2.49 -9.01 30.54
N LEU A 328 3.06 -9.16 31.72
CA LEU A 328 2.41 -8.86 33.01
C LEU A 328 2.98 -7.56 33.54
N PHE A 329 2.13 -6.70 34.08
CA PHE A 329 2.55 -5.48 34.78
C PHE A 329 1.76 -5.28 36.07
N LEU A 330 2.40 -4.64 37.04
CA LEU A 330 1.82 -4.23 38.30
C LEU A 330 2.44 -2.89 38.72
N GLY A 331 1.61 -1.98 39.22
CA GLY A 331 2.05 -0.68 39.70
C GLY A 331 1.16 -0.12 40.78
N ALA A 332 1.65 0.92 41.43
CA ALA A 332 0.89 1.68 42.41
C ALA A 332 1.22 3.18 42.27
N ASN A 333 0.18 4.00 42.41
CA ASN A 333 0.30 5.46 42.49
C ASN A 333 -0.04 5.91 43.91
N TYR A 334 0.84 6.71 44.52
CA TYR A 334 0.58 7.35 45.82
C TYR A 334 0.64 8.87 45.65
N THR A 335 -0.45 9.54 46.05
CA THR A 335 -0.56 10.99 46.02
C THR A 335 -0.37 11.53 47.45
N LEU A 336 0.58 12.45 47.64
CA LEU A 336 0.91 13.11 48.93
C LEU A 336 -0.11 14.17 49.29
#